data_1322fa93e617b4c10e8bfd7720b56fc0
#
_entry.id   1322fa93e617b4c10e8bfd7720b56fc0
#
_cell.length_a   1.000
_cell.length_b   1.000
_cell.length_c   1.000
_cell.angle_alpha   90.00
_cell.angle_beta   90.00
_cell.angle_gamma   90.00
#
_symmetry.space_group_name_H-M   'P 1'
#
loop_
_entity.id
_entity.type
_entity.pdbx_description
1 polymer ?
#
loop_
_entity_poly.entity_id
_entity_poly.type
_entity_poly.pdbx_seq_one_letter_code
_entity_poly.pdbx_strand_id
1 'polypeptide(L)'
;MKAQIDHLVIVARNLDEGVAWCEATLGITPGPGGEHALFGTHNRLFKIATPANPLAYCEIIAINSGAVRADKSPAKRWFDMDDAAFQAAVSKAPQLVHFVASTTDLEAARIAWSALDIDR
;
A
#
# COMPACT_ATOMS: atom_id res chain seq x y z
N MET A 1 16.35 -13.51 12.74
CA MET A 1 15.33 -12.54 12.26
C MET A 1 14.08 -13.27 11.84
N LYS A 2 12.93 -12.77 12.26
CA LYS A 2 11.63 -13.29 11.83
C LYS A 2 10.88 -12.17 11.08
N ALA A 3 10.46 -12.44 9.87
CA ALA A 3 9.66 -11.51 9.06
C ALA A 3 8.40 -12.21 8.56
N GLN A 4 7.33 -11.44 8.41
CA GLN A 4 6.07 -11.93 7.88
C GLN A 4 5.36 -10.81 7.11
N ILE A 5 4.50 -11.18 6.18
CA ILE A 5 3.65 -10.19 5.48
C ILE A 5 2.71 -9.54 6.50
N ASP A 6 2.74 -8.22 6.54
CA ASP A 6 1.79 -7.41 7.29
C ASP A 6 0.57 -7.12 6.43
N HIS A 7 0.78 -6.54 5.25
CA HIS A 7 -0.30 -6.31 4.30
C HIS A 7 0.19 -6.24 2.85
N LEU A 8 -0.74 -6.47 1.93
CA LEU A 8 -0.58 -6.24 0.50
C LEU A 8 -1.14 -4.87 0.14
N VAL A 9 -0.55 -4.22 -0.86
CA VAL A 9 -0.91 -2.85 -1.25
C VAL A 9 -1.36 -2.81 -2.69
N ILE A 10 -2.59 -2.34 -2.89
CA ILE A 10 -3.17 -2.06 -4.20
C ILE A 10 -3.25 -0.54 -4.33
N VAL A 11 -2.49 0.03 -5.26
CA VAL A 11 -2.52 1.47 -5.54
C VAL A 11 -3.54 1.74 -6.63
N ALA A 12 -4.46 2.66 -6.38
CA ALA A 12 -5.48 3.10 -7.31
C ALA A 12 -5.38 4.61 -7.59
N ARG A 13 -5.92 5.07 -8.71
CA ARG A 13 -5.98 6.48 -9.06
C ARG A 13 -6.84 7.28 -8.07
N ASN A 14 -7.95 6.68 -7.65
CA ASN A 14 -8.80 7.16 -6.55
C ASN A 14 -9.44 5.95 -5.84
N LEU A 15 -10.01 6.18 -4.67
CA LEU A 15 -10.59 5.07 -3.88
C LEU A 15 -11.80 4.43 -4.57
N ASP A 16 -12.65 5.20 -5.24
CA ASP A 16 -13.84 4.66 -5.90
C ASP A 16 -13.47 3.67 -7.01
N GLU A 17 -12.46 3.99 -7.81
CA GLU A 17 -11.93 3.07 -8.82
C GLU A 17 -11.29 1.83 -8.20
N GLY A 18 -10.55 2.01 -7.11
CA GLY A 18 -9.94 0.92 -6.37
C GLY A 18 -10.99 -0.04 -5.79
N VAL A 19 -12.05 0.48 -5.21
CA VAL A 19 -13.18 -0.31 -4.69
C VAL A 19 -13.89 -1.06 -5.83
N ALA A 20 -14.22 -0.37 -6.91
CA ALA A 20 -14.88 -0.99 -8.06
C ALA A 20 -14.04 -2.12 -8.68
N TRP A 21 -12.74 -1.90 -8.80
CA TRP A 21 -11.81 -2.94 -9.27
C TRP A 21 -11.78 -4.15 -8.33
N CYS A 22 -11.75 -3.91 -7.03
CA CYS A 22 -11.73 -4.96 -6.03
C CYS A 22 -13.00 -5.81 -6.08
N GLU A 23 -14.15 -5.17 -6.17
CA GLU A 23 -15.45 -5.85 -6.31
C GLU A 23 -15.51 -6.69 -7.59
N ALA A 24 -15.09 -6.12 -8.72
CA ALA A 24 -15.14 -6.80 -10.01
C ALA A 24 -14.13 -7.94 -10.13
N THR A 25 -12.93 -7.80 -9.54
CA THR A 25 -11.82 -8.73 -9.71
C THR A 25 -11.80 -9.81 -8.63
N LEU A 26 -12.07 -9.43 -7.38
CA LEU A 26 -11.96 -10.30 -6.20
C LEU A 26 -13.33 -10.66 -5.59
N GLY A 27 -14.39 -9.98 -5.98
CA GLY A 27 -15.72 -10.17 -5.38
C GLY A 27 -15.80 -9.67 -3.93
N ILE A 28 -14.92 -8.75 -3.54
CA ILE A 28 -14.82 -8.23 -2.17
C ILE A 28 -15.08 -6.73 -2.19
N THR A 29 -15.98 -6.26 -1.34
CA THR A 29 -16.16 -4.84 -1.06
C THR A 29 -15.26 -4.46 0.11
N PRO A 30 -14.23 -3.63 -0.09
CA PRO A 30 -13.36 -3.19 1.00
C PRO A 30 -14.14 -2.39 2.04
N GLY A 31 -13.76 -2.60 3.30
CA GLY A 31 -14.30 -1.84 4.42
C GLY A 31 -13.69 -0.44 4.53
N PRO A 32 -14.10 0.31 5.57
CA PRO A 32 -13.55 1.63 5.82
C PRO A 32 -12.05 1.57 6.14
N GLY A 33 -11.37 2.66 5.85
CA GLY A 33 -9.97 2.87 6.20
C GLY A 33 -9.77 4.22 6.87
N GLY A 34 -8.67 4.88 6.58
CA GLY A 34 -8.31 6.15 7.17
C GLY A 34 -7.57 7.07 6.21
N GLU A 35 -7.13 8.18 6.74
CA GLU A 35 -6.33 9.16 6.05
C GLU A 35 -4.91 9.19 6.61
N HIS A 36 -3.94 9.41 5.73
CA HIS A 36 -2.53 9.53 6.08
C HIS A 36 -2.09 10.98 5.79
N ALA A 37 -2.28 11.85 6.77
CA ALA A 37 -2.06 13.29 6.61
C ALA A 37 -0.64 13.63 6.17
N LEU A 38 0.37 12.89 6.64
CA LEU A 38 1.77 13.10 6.29
C LEU A 38 2.04 12.92 4.79
N PHE A 39 1.38 11.95 4.17
CA PHE A 39 1.58 11.61 2.75
C PHE A 39 0.48 12.16 1.83
N GLY A 40 -0.61 12.66 2.39
CA GLY A 40 -1.76 13.09 1.60
C GLY A 40 -2.41 11.93 0.84
N THR A 41 -2.53 10.79 1.49
CA THR A 41 -3.16 9.58 0.97
C THR A 41 -4.30 9.11 1.87
N HIS A 42 -5.15 8.26 1.34
CA HIS A 42 -6.22 7.61 2.09
C HIS A 42 -6.43 6.19 1.59
N ASN A 43 -7.12 5.35 2.37
CA ASN A 43 -7.25 3.94 2.06
C ASN A 43 -8.61 3.33 2.40
N ARG A 44 -8.81 2.12 1.88
CA ARG A 44 -9.83 1.14 2.26
C ARG A 44 -9.14 -0.19 2.53
N LEU A 45 -9.71 -0.99 3.41
CA LEU A 45 -9.06 -2.22 3.90
C LEU A 45 -9.99 -3.43 3.82
N PHE A 46 -9.42 -4.61 3.61
CA PHE A 46 -10.10 -5.88 3.89
C PHE A 46 -9.12 -6.93 4.42
N LYS A 47 -9.60 -7.83 5.26
CA LYS A 47 -8.77 -8.86 5.89
C LYS A 47 -8.39 -9.94 4.90
N ILE A 48 -7.12 -10.37 4.96
CA ILE A 48 -6.60 -11.58 4.33
C ILE A 48 -6.00 -12.50 5.40
N ALA A 49 -6.51 -12.42 6.61
CA ALA A 49 -5.98 -13.13 7.77
C ALA A 49 -6.05 -14.64 7.61
N THR A 50 -5.01 -15.31 8.11
CA THR A 50 -4.93 -16.76 8.25
C THR A 50 -4.53 -17.13 9.67
N PRO A 51 -4.68 -18.39 10.12
CA PRO A 51 -4.18 -18.79 11.44
C PRO A 51 -2.70 -18.50 11.65
N ALA A 52 -1.88 -18.63 10.59
CA ALA A 52 -0.44 -18.34 10.64
C ALA A 52 -0.15 -16.82 10.60
N ASN A 53 -1.07 -16.02 10.08
CA ASN A 53 -0.90 -14.57 9.92
C ASN A 53 -2.23 -13.86 10.22
N PRO A 54 -2.62 -13.79 11.51
CA PRO A 54 -3.98 -13.40 11.90
C PRO A 54 -4.28 -11.89 11.73
N LEU A 55 -3.27 -11.07 11.53
CA LEU A 55 -3.42 -9.62 11.39
C LEU A 55 -3.29 -9.13 9.95
N ALA A 56 -3.01 -10.03 9.00
CA ALA A 56 -2.78 -9.66 7.61
C ALA A 56 -4.03 -9.05 6.96
N TYR A 57 -3.82 -8.01 6.18
CA TYR A 57 -4.88 -7.33 5.44
C TYR A 57 -4.41 -6.92 4.04
N CYS A 58 -5.33 -6.50 3.21
CA CYS A 58 -5.07 -5.86 1.94
C CYS A 58 -5.51 -4.41 2.01
N GLU A 59 -4.68 -3.51 1.54
CA GLU A 59 -4.90 -2.08 1.50
C GLU A 59 -5.15 -1.63 0.08
N ILE A 60 -6.23 -0.90 -0.14
CA ILE A 60 -6.43 -0.10 -1.35
C ILE A 60 -6.11 1.33 -0.98
N ILE A 61 -5.07 1.90 -1.60
CA ILE A 61 -4.58 3.24 -1.29
C ILE A 61 -4.60 4.12 -2.53
N ALA A 62 -4.92 5.39 -2.32
CA ALA A 62 -4.89 6.42 -3.36
C ALA A 62 -4.40 7.75 -2.80
N ILE A 63 -3.89 8.60 -3.68
CA ILE A 63 -3.61 10.00 -3.32
C ILE A 63 -4.94 10.69 -3.05
N ASN A 64 -5.03 11.38 -1.92
CA ASN A 64 -6.17 12.22 -1.58
C ASN A 64 -5.91 13.64 -2.12
N SER A 65 -6.37 13.91 -3.32
CA SER A 65 -6.13 15.18 -4.01
C SER A 65 -6.78 16.39 -3.31
N GLY A 66 -7.77 16.15 -2.46
CA GLY A 66 -8.42 17.20 -1.65
C GLY A 66 -7.73 17.49 -0.32
N ALA A 67 -6.75 16.66 0.08
CA ALA A 67 -6.06 16.82 1.35
C ALA A 67 -4.85 17.74 1.24
N VAL A 68 -4.66 18.58 2.26
CA VAL A 68 -3.41 19.32 2.46
C VAL A 68 -2.48 18.43 3.29
N ARG A 69 -1.27 18.17 2.79
CA ARG A 69 -0.27 17.42 3.55
C ARG A 69 0.12 18.19 4.82
N ALA A 70 0.14 17.48 5.94
CA ALA A 70 0.31 18.08 7.27
C ALA A 70 1.64 18.85 7.44
N ASP A 71 2.71 18.39 6.81
CA ASP A 71 4.05 18.94 6.95
C ASP A 71 4.51 19.82 5.76
N LYS A 72 3.71 19.90 4.71
CA LYS A 72 4.10 20.54 3.44
C LYS A 72 5.45 20.05 2.90
N SER A 73 5.89 18.86 3.37
CA SER A 73 7.18 18.30 3.03
C SER A 73 7.24 17.93 1.55
N PRO A 74 8.37 18.17 0.86
CA PRO A 74 8.62 17.64 -0.46
C PRO A 74 8.96 16.14 -0.44
N ALA A 75 8.91 15.47 0.71
CA ALA A 75 9.21 14.05 0.84
C ALA A 75 8.32 13.23 -0.11
N LYS A 76 8.94 12.26 -0.77
CA LYS A 76 8.21 11.35 -1.67
C LYS A 76 7.21 10.52 -0.87
N ARG A 77 6.06 10.27 -1.48
CA ARG A 77 5.10 9.30 -0.98
C ARG A 77 5.69 7.89 -1.06
N TRP A 78 5.21 7.03 -0.21
CA TRP A 78 5.54 5.61 -0.23
C TRP A 78 4.98 4.90 -1.50
N PHE A 79 5.36 3.63 -1.70
CA PHE A 79 4.84 2.75 -2.75
C PHE A 79 5.00 3.31 -4.18
N ASP A 80 6.07 4.06 -4.41
CA ASP A 80 6.37 4.67 -5.71
C ASP A 80 5.24 5.58 -6.25
N MET A 81 4.38 6.09 -5.37
CA MET A 81 3.18 6.86 -5.76
C MET A 81 3.50 8.19 -6.46
N ASP A 82 4.71 8.70 -6.31
CA ASP A 82 5.16 9.92 -7.02
C ASP A 82 5.97 9.61 -8.29
N ASP A 83 6.17 8.34 -8.62
CA ASP A 83 6.83 7.95 -9.88
C ASP A 83 5.88 8.12 -11.08
N ALA A 84 6.32 8.86 -12.10
CA ALA A 84 5.47 9.19 -13.24
C ALA A 84 5.06 7.96 -14.07
N ALA A 85 5.96 6.99 -14.26
CA ALA A 85 5.65 5.77 -14.99
C ALA A 85 4.65 4.90 -14.21
N PHE A 86 4.82 4.82 -12.89
CA PHE A 86 3.88 4.09 -12.03
C PHE A 86 2.51 4.76 -12.01
N GLN A 87 2.44 6.09 -11.91
CA GLN A 87 1.17 6.82 -12.01
C GLN A 87 0.47 6.63 -13.35
N ALA A 88 1.22 6.54 -14.45
CA ALA A 88 0.64 6.21 -15.75
C ALA A 88 0.03 4.81 -15.78
N ALA A 89 0.66 3.82 -15.15
CA ALA A 89 0.11 2.47 -15.00
C ALA A 89 -1.15 2.46 -14.13
N VAL A 90 -1.11 3.13 -12.98
CA VAL A 90 -2.25 3.27 -12.05
C VAL A 90 -3.44 3.95 -12.71
N SER A 91 -3.21 4.92 -13.61
CA SER A 91 -4.27 5.60 -14.37
C SER A 91 -5.04 4.65 -15.31
N LYS A 92 -4.42 3.55 -15.72
CA LYS A 92 -5.07 2.53 -16.58
C LYS A 92 -5.85 1.51 -15.77
N ALA A 93 -5.31 1.07 -14.65
CA ALA A 93 -5.95 0.14 -13.72
C ALA A 93 -5.22 0.16 -12.36
N PRO A 94 -5.90 -0.18 -11.26
CA PRO A 94 -5.25 -0.42 -9.97
C PRO A 94 -4.12 -1.44 -10.08
N GLN A 95 -3.05 -1.24 -9.30
CA GLN A 95 -1.82 -2.02 -9.35
C GLN A 95 -1.54 -2.70 -8.01
N LEU A 96 -1.46 -4.03 -8.00
CA LEU A 96 -1.00 -4.83 -6.86
C LEU A 96 0.48 -5.16 -7.06
N VAL A 97 1.37 -4.27 -6.66
CA VAL A 97 2.82 -4.42 -6.88
C VAL A 97 3.66 -4.17 -5.64
N HIS A 98 3.02 -3.85 -4.52
CA HIS A 98 3.70 -3.58 -3.26
C HIS A 98 3.16 -4.44 -2.12
N PHE A 99 4.00 -4.66 -1.12
CA PHE A 99 3.63 -5.27 0.14
C PHE A 99 4.41 -4.60 1.29
N VAL A 100 3.89 -4.77 2.49
CA VAL A 100 4.58 -4.38 3.72
C VAL A 100 4.82 -5.64 4.54
N ALA A 101 6.02 -5.79 5.06
CA ALA A 101 6.39 -6.86 5.97
C ALA A 101 6.74 -6.29 7.34
N SER A 102 6.34 -6.99 8.38
CA SER A 102 6.78 -6.72 9.75
C SER A 102 7.95 -7.63 10.11
N THR A 103 8.85 -7.16 10.95
CA THR A 103 10.01 -7.92 11.41
C THR A 103 10.35 -7.56 12.85
N THR A 104 11.01 -8.49 13.55
CA THR A 104 11.55 -8.27 14.89
C THR A 104 12.94 -7.62 14.86
N ASP A 105 13.58 -7.58 13.68
CA ASP A 105 14.91 -6.99 13.50
C ASP A 105 14.99 -6.32 12.12
N LEU A 106 14.78 -5.02 12.11
CA LEU A 106 14.73 -4.23 10.88
C LEU A 106 16.07 -4.20 10.14
N GLU A 107 17.18 -4.10 10.88
CA GLU A 107 18.51 -4.02 10.27
C GLU A 107 18.90 -5.35 9.63
N ALA A 108 18.67 -6.47 10.29
CA ALA A 108 18.90 -7.78 9.70
C ALA A 108 18.01 -8.01 8.46
N ALA A 109 16.76 -7.55 8.50
CA ALA A 109 15.85 -7.62 7.35
C ALA A 109 16.38 -6.78 6.17
N ARG A 110 16.82 -5.56 6.44
CA ARG A 110 17.39 -4.66 5.42
C ARG A 110 18.60 -5.29 4.73
N ILE A 111 19.52 -5.86 5.52
CA ILE A 111 20.71 -6.53 4.99
C ILE A 111 20.31 -7.73 4.10
N ALA A 112 19.38 -8.56 4.57
CA ALA A 112 18.92 -9.72 3.83
C ALA A 112 18.24 -9.35 2.51
N TRP A 113 17.45 -8.28 2.51
CA TRP A 113 16.77 -7.80 1.31
C TRP A 113 17.72 -7.15 0.31
N SER A 114 18.70 -6.37 0.79
CA SER A 114 19.74 -5.80 -0.08
C SER A 114 20.54 -6.89 -0.81
N ALA A 115 20.77 -8.03 -0.17
CA ALA A 115 21.41 -9.17 -0.81
C ALA A 115 20.58 -9.82 -1.94
N LEU A 116 19.29 -9.49 -2.02
CA LEU A 116 18.37 -9.91 -3.08
C LEU A 116 18.05 -8.77 -4.07
N ASP A 117 18.83 -7.71 -4.07
CA ASP A 117 18.61 -6.47 -4.84
C ASP A 117 17.23 -5.80 -4.54
N ILE A 118 16.72 -6.03 -3.33
CA ILE A 118 15.52 -5.34 -2.84
C ILE A 118 15.96 -4.20 -1.94
N ASP A 119 15.98 -3.01 -2.48
CA ASP A 119 16.37 -1.78 -1.76
C ASP A 119 15.11 -0.99 -1.35
N ARG A 120 14.82 -0.97 -0.03
CA ARG A 120 13.63 -0.34 0.55
C ARG A 120 13.93 0.34 1.89
#